data_21c07d6648d45191ddcb7d511862f851
#
_entry.id   21c07d6648d45191ddcb7d511862f851
#
_cell.length_a   1.000
_cell.length_b   1.000
_cell.length_c   1.000
_cell.angle_alpha   90.00
_cell.angle_beta   90.00
_cell.angle_gamma   90.00
#
_symmetry.space_group_name_H-M   'P 1'
#
loop_
_entity.id
_entity.type
_entity.pdbx_description
1 polymer ?
#
loop_
_entity_poly.entity_id
_entity_poly.type
_entity_poly.pdbx_seq_one_letter_code
_entity_poly.pdbx_strand_id
1 'polypeptide(L)'
;MGVCDPHQARAAELALPGRRRSAPSGGRELREANERGGYTSSMLWVKAFHIVFVASWFAGLFYLPRIFVNLAMVPPESVAERERLLLMARKLLRFTTILALPALALGLWLWLGYGIGRGPGNGWMHAKLAVVVLAIGYHHVCARMLGKFTRGQNTRSHVYWRWFNEAPVLLLVAAVVLVVVKPF
;
A
#
# COMPACT_ATOMS: atom_id res chain seq x y z
N MET A 1 18.65 -71.20 -50.89
CA MET A 1 17.83 -70.03 -51.25
C MET A 1 16.56 -70.08 -50.43
N GLY A 2 16.54 -69.46 -49.27
CA GLY A 2 15.37 -69.35 -48.38
C GLY A 2 14.77 -67.98 -48.56
N VAL A 3 13.58 -67.92 -49.08
CA VAL A 3 12.80 -66.70 -49.26
C VAL A 3 12.21 -66.34 -47.87
N CYS A 4 12.64 -65.27 -47.27
CA CYS A 4 12.03 -64.73 -46.06
C CYS A 4 10.65 -64.12 -46.39
N ASP A 5 9.62 -64.67 -45.78
CA ASP A 5 8.24 -64.23 -45.89
C ASP A 5 8.05 -62.86 -45.16
N PRO A 6 7.64 -61.83 -45.90
CA PRO A 6 7.47 -60.49 -45.29
C PRO A 6 6.28 -60.38 -44.34
N HIS A 7 5.44 -61.41 -44.22
CA HIS A 7 4.29 -61.38 -43.29
C HIS A 7 4.63 -61.70 -41.86
N GLN A 8 5.79 -62.30 -41.55
CA GLN A 8 6.20 -62.56 -40.15
C GLN A 8 6.86 -61.35 -39.45
N ALA A 9 7.40 -60.44 -40.25
CA ALA A 9 7.98 -59.22 -39.64
C ALA A 9 6.94 -58.23 -39.11
N ARG A 10 5.68 -58.31 -39.55
CA ARG A 10 4.60 -57.40 -39.11
C ARG A 10 3.92 -57.82 -37.80
N ALA A 11 4.03 -59.07 -37.42
CA ALA A 11 3.42 -59.58 -36.20
C ALA A 11 4.24 -59.32 -34.91
N ALA A 12 5.56 -59.09 -35.06
CA ALA A 12 6.45 -58.83 -33.93
C ALA A 12 6.46 -57.36 -33.45
N GLU A 13 5.93 -56.45 -34.25
CA GLU A 13 5.89 -55.01 -33.93
C GLU A 13 4.67 -54.57 -33.09
N LEU A 14 3.71 -55.49 -32.88
CA LEU A 14 2.45 -55.20 -32.16
C LEU A 14 2.42 -55.62 -30.72
N ALA A 15 3.53 -56.12 -30.14
CA ALA A 15 3.64 -56.56 -28.79
C ALA A 15 4.61 -55.70 -27.96
N LEU A 16 4.47 -54.40 -28.01
CA LEU A 16 5.07 -53.54 -26.99
C LEU A 16 4.20 -53.58 -25.70
N PRO A 17 4.77 -53.92 -24.56
CA PRO A 17 4.02 -53.95 -23.30
C PRO A 17 3.49 -52.57 -23.01
N GLY A 18 2.20 -52.50 -22.72
CA GLY A 18 1.43 -51.27 -22.51
C GLY A 18 2.16 -50.26 -21.66
N ARG A 19 2.59 -49.17 -22.32
CA ARG A 19 2.93 -47.93 -21.67
C ARG A 19 1.64 -47.50 -20.97
N ARG A 20 1.55 -47.81 -19.66
CA ARG A 20 0.50 -47.24 -18.84
C ARG A 20 0.56 -45.73 -19.06
N ARG A 21 -0.35 -45.22 -19.86
CA ARG A 21 -0.63 -43.77 -19.86
C ARG A 21 -1.08 -43.46 -18.48
N SER A 22 -0.17 -42.93 -17.66
CA SER A 22 -0.54 -42.26 -16.42
C SER A 22 -1.64 -41.30 -16.79
N ALA A 23 -2.82 -41.46 -16.17
CA ALA A 23 -3.93 -40.56 -16.34
C ALA A 23 -3.43 -39.11 -16.10
N PRO A 24 -3.84 -38.17 -16.95
CA PRO A 24 -3.31 -36.82 -16.89
C PRO A 24 -3.61 -36.24 -15.50
N SER A 25 -2.58 -35.74 -14.82
CA SER A 25 -2.62 -34.98 -13.56
C SER A 25 -3.41 -33.66 -13.69
N GLY A 26 -4.13 -33.48 -14.80
CA GLY A 26 -4.85 -32.26 -15.15
C GLY A 26 -5.79 -31.72 -14.08
N GLY A 27 -6.39 -32.62 -13.27
CA GLY A 27 -7.23 -32.17 -12.16
C GLY A 27 -6.44 -31.47 -11.05
N ARG A 28 -5.21 -31.91 -10.80
CA ARG A 28 -4.34 -31.30 -9.78
C ARG A 28 -3.77 -29.98 -10.29
N GLU A 29 -3.33 -29.93 -11.54
CA GLU A 29 -2.82 -28.72 -12.19
C GLU A 29 -3.90 -27.64 -12.32
N LEU A 30 -5.13 -27.99 -12.68
CA LEU A 30 -6.26 -27.08 -12.73
C LEU A 30 -6.62 -26.53 -11.36
N ARG A 31 -6.57 -27.36 -10.32
CA ARG A 31 -6.83 -26.93 -8.96
C ARG A 31 -5.75 -25.99 -8.45
N GLU A 32 -4.48 -26.31 -8.67
CA GLU A 32 -3.36 -25.43 -8.32
C GLU A 32 -3.40 -24.10 -9.11
N ALA A 33 -3.76 -24.12 -10.39
CA ALA A 33 -3.93 -22.90 -11.18
C ALA A 33 -5.09 -22.04 -10.66
N ASN A 34 -6.20 -22.65 -10.26
CA ASN A 34 -7.34 -21.95 -9.68
C ASN A 34 -7.01 -21.37 -8.28
N GLU A 35 -6.29 -22.09 -7.45
CA GLU A 35 -5.83 -21.61 -6.13
C GLU A 35 -4.84 -20.45 -6.28
N ARG A 36 -3.89 -20.53 -7.24
CA ARG A 36 -2.98 -19.41 -7.55
C ARG A 36 -3.71 -18.21 -8.12
N GLY A 37 -4.71 -18.42 -8.98
CA GLY A 37 -5.54 -17.35 -9.54
C GLY A 37 -6.34 -16.64 -8.44
N GLY A 38 -6.95 -17.38 -7.53
CA GLY A 38 -7.68 -16.83 -6.38
C GLY A 38 -6.78 -16.04 -5.42
N TYR A 39 -5.59 -16.55 -5.12
CA TYR A 39 -4.59 -15.86 -4.29
C TYR A 39 -4.14 -14.53 -4.92
N THR A 40 -3.86 -14.54 -6.23
CA THR A 40 -3.46 -13.34 -6.98
C THR A 40 -4.57 -12.30 -7.00
N SER A 41 -5.81 -12.70 -7.22
CA SER A 41 -6.97 -11.80 -7.21
C SER A 41 -7.16 -11.16 -5.83
N SER A 42 -7.13 -11.94 -4.75
CA SER A 42 -7.25 -11.42 -3.38
C SER A 42 -6.13 -10.42 -3.04
N MET A 43 -4.89 -10.71 -3.45
CA MET A 43 -3.76 -9.79 -3.26
C MET A 43 -3.97 -8.46 -3.98
N LEU A 44 -4.52 -8.49 -5.21
CA LEU A 44 -4.77 -7.27 -5.98
C LEU A 44 -5.83 -6.38 -5.32
N TRP A 45 -6.90 -6.99 -4.77
CA TRP A 45 -7.91 -6.25 -4.01
C TRP A 45 -7.33 -5.59 -2.75
N VAL A 46 -6.54 -6.33 -1.97
CA VAL A 46 -5.87 -5.78 -0.78
C VAL A 46 -4.95 -4.62 -1.16
N LYS A 47 -4.20 -4.76 -2.26
CA LYS A 47 -3.33 -3.69 -2.79
C LYS A 47 -4.12 -2.46 -3.22
N ALA A 48 -5.24 -2.65 -3.93
CA ALA A 48 -6.10 -1.55 -4.37
C ALA A 48 -6.66 -0.76 -3.18
N PHE A 49 -7.24 -1.45 -2.19
CA PHE A 49 -7.73 -0.79 -0.98
C PHE A 49 -6.62 -0.11 -0.19
N HIS A 50 -5.44 -0.73 -0.07
CA HIS A 50 -4.29 -0.10 0.56
C HIS A 50 -3.94 1.25 -0.11
N ILE A 51 -3.90 1.29 -1.45
CA ILE A 51 -3.62 2.51 -2.21
C ILE A 51 -4.69 3.58 -1.94
N VAL A 52 -5.99 3.20 -1.96
CA VAL A 52 -7.09 4.12 -1.68
C VAL A 52 -6.98 4.72 -0.28
N PHE A 53 -6.73 3.90 0.74
CA PHE A 53 -6.61 4.38 2.12
C PHE A 53 -5.35 5.23 2.34
N VAL A 54 -4.23 4.89 1.70
CA VAL A 54 -3.01 5.73 1.73
C VAL A 54 -3.28 7.10 1.10
N ALA A 55 -3.89 7.13 -0.10
CA ALA A 55 -4.22 8.38 -0.77
C ALA A 55 -5.16 9.25 0.08
N SER A 56 -6.19 8.63 0.66
CA SER A 56 -7.16 9.31 1.54
C SER A 56 -6.51 9.83 2.83
N TRP A 57 -5.59 9.07 3.44
CA TRP A 57 -4.82 9.51 4.62
C TRP A 57 -3.95 10.72 4.28
N PHE A 58 -3.20 10.66 3.17
CA PHE A 58 -2.36 11.78 2.73
C PHE A 58 -3.18 13.01 2.33
N ALA A 59 -4.37 12.86 1.73
CA ALA A 59 -5.27 13.98 1.47
C ALA A 59 -5.61 14.75 2.75
N GLY A 60 -5.88 14.04 3.85
CA GLY A 60 -6.07 14.66 5.16
C GLY A 60 -4.81 15.36 5.69
N LEU A 61 -3.63 14.73 5.51
CA LEU A 61 -2.35 15.34 5.91
C LEU A 61 -1.99 16.59 5.08
N PHE A 62 -2.45 16.69 3.83
CA PHE A 62 -2.29 17.88 3.01
C PHE A 62 -3.20 19.02 3.44
N TYR A 63 -4.42 18.69 3.83
CA TYR A 63 -5.41 19.72 4.13
C TYR A 63 -5.29 20.28 5.56
N LEU A 64 -4.89 19.46 6.53
CA LEU A 64 -4.80 19.86 7.94
C LEU A 64 -3.84 21.03 8.19
N PRO A 65 -2.61 21.06 7.64
CA PRO A 65 -1.72 22.21 7.81
C PRO A 65 -2.23 23.48 7.12
N ARG A 66 -3.02 23.37 6.04
CA ARG A 66 -3.68 24.54 5.44
C ARG A 66 -4.67 25.20 6.38
N ILE A 67 -5.39 24.40 7.19
CA ILE A 67 -6.23 24.96 8.26
C ILE A 67 -5.36 25.67 9.29
N PHE A 68 -4.16 25.15 9.64
CA PHE A 68 -3.23 25.81 10.56
C PHE A 68 -2.71 27.14 10.02
N VAL A 69 -2.48 27.27 8.69
CA VAL A 69 -2.14 28.55 8.06
C VAL A 69 -3.25 29.55 8.32
N ASN A 70 -4.50 29.19 8.04
CA ASN A 70 -5.65 30.05 8.27
C ASN A 70 -5.81 30.40 9.74
N LEU A 71 -5.72 29.41 10.65
CA LEU A 71 -5.78 29.65 12.10
C LEU A 71 -4.70 30.60 12.62
N ALA A 72 -3.51 30.61 11.99
CA ALA A 72 -2.44 31.53 12.35
C ALA A 72 -2.66 32.96 11.82
N MET A 73 -3.62 33.13 10.90
CA MET A 73 -3.97 34.44 10.30
C MET A 73 -5.23 35.06 10.91
N VAL A 74 -6.01 34.28 11.67
CA VAL A 74 -7.26 34.76 12.31
C VAL A 74 -6.93 35.84 13.35
N PRO A 75 -7.54 37.03 13.23
CA PRO A 75 -7.41 38.11 14.24
C PRO A 75 -7.91 37.65 15.62
N PRO A 76 -7.33 38.12 16.73
CA PRO A 76 -7.75 37.78 18.09
C PRO A 76 -9.23 37.99 18.34
N GLU A 77 -9.83 39.01 17.72
CA GLU A 77 -11.21 39.43 17.88
C GLU A 77 -12.21 38.48 17.18
N SER A 78 -11.75 37.71 16.16
CA SER A 78 -12.60 36.80 15.38
C SER A 78 -12.77 35.44 16.06
N VAL A 79 -13.42 35.43 17.22
CA VAL A 79 -13.61 34.20 18.02
C VAL A 79 -14.41 33.14 17.26
N ALA A 80 -15.49 33.53 16.59
CA ALA A 80 -16.35 32.60 15.85
C ALA A 80 -15.62 31.92 14.69
N GLU A 81 -14.78 32.63 13.95
CA GLU A 81 -13.96 32.10 12.86
C GLU A 81 -12.94 31.10 13.39
N ARG A 82 -12.24 31.46 14.47
CA ARG A 82 -11.29 30.59 15.15
C ARG A 82 -11.93 29.28 15.61
N GLU A 83 -13.08 29.35 16.25
CA GLU A 83 -13.80 28.16 16.73
C GLU A 83 -14.24 27.24 15.58
N ARG A 84 -14.72 27.85 14.48
CA ARG A 84 -15.09 27.12 13.27
C ARG A 84 -13.91 26.36 12.67
N LEU A 85 -12.76 27.01 12.50
CA LEU A 85 -11.54 26.40 11.96
C LEU A 85 -11.00 25.31 12.89
N LEU A 86 -11.04 25.49 14.20
CA LEU A 86 -10.66 24.49 15.19
C LEU A 86 -11.59 23.27 15.15
N LEU A 87 -12.90 23.48 14.96
CA LEU A 87 -13.86 22.38 14.77
C LEU A 87 -13.57 21.58 13.52
N MET A 88 -13.31 22.28 12.39
CA MET A 88 -12.95 21.64 11.13
C MET A 88 -11.65 20.82 11.27
N ALA A 89 -10.61 21.40 11.87
CA ALA A 89 -9.33 20.73 12.08
C ALA A 89 -9.48 19.47 12.96
N ARG A 90 -10.28 19.54 14.02
CA ARG A 90 -10.54 18.39 14.91
C ARG A 90 -11.28 17.26 14.18
N LYS A 91 -12.33 17.59 13.42
CA LYS A 91 -13.06 16.61 12.62
C LYS A 91 -12.18 15.98 11.56
N LEU A 92 -11.40 16.79 10.85
CA LEU A 92 -10.47 16.32 9.83
C LEU A 92 -9.40 15.39 10.43
N LEU A 93 -8.75 15.78 11.53
CA LEU A 93 -7.73 14.95 12.18
C LEU A 93 -8.31 13.59 12.59
N ARG A 94 -9.51 13.57 13.20
CA ARG A 94 -10.19 12.31 13.54
C ARG A 94 -10.42 11.43 12.32
N PHE A 95 -10.98 12.01 11.26
CA PHE A 95 -11.22 11.30 10.01
C PHE A 95 -9.93 10.75 9.40
N THR A 96 -8.89 11.57 9.33
CA THR A 96 -7.56 11.20 8.83
C THR A 96 -6.94 10.06 9.66
N THR A 97 -7.12 10.07 10.99
CA THR A 97 -6.67 8.99 11.86
C THR A 97 -7.40 7.69 11.58
N ILE A 98 -8.73 7.74 11.38
CA ILE A 98 -9.54 6.56 11.02
C ILE A 98 -9.06 5.96 9.69
N LEU A 99 -8.70 6.78 8.71
CA LEU A 99 -8.19 6.31 7.41
C LEU A 99 -6.76 5.78 7.47
N ALA A 100 -5.94 6.31 8.37
CA ALA A 100 -4.57 5.84 8.58
C ALA A 100 -4.53 4.38 9.09
N LEU A 101 -5.47 3.97 9.95
CA LEU A 101 -5.50 2.62 10.50
C LEU A 101 -5.60 1.53 9.43
N PRO A 102 -6.61 1.51 8.53
CA PRO A 102 -6.68 0.52 7.46
C PRO A 102 -5.54 0.68 6.45
N ALA A 103 -5.04 1.90 6.19
CA ALA A 103 -3.87 2.10 5.35
C ALA A 103 -2.65 1.33 5.89
N LEU A 104 -2.37 1.46 7.18
CA LEU A 104 -1.25 0.77 7.85
C LEU A 104 -1.50 -0.74 7.98
N ALA A 105 -2.71 -1.15 8.36
CA ALA A 105 -3.06 -2.56 8.51
C ALA A 105 -2.94 -3.33 7.18
N LEU A 106 -3.50 -2.79 6.09
CA LEU A 106 -3.41 -3.40 4.77
C LEU A 106 -1.97 -3.39 4.24
N GLY A 107 -1.20 -2.33 4.50
CA GLY A 107 0.22 -2.26 4.15
C GLY A 107 1.05 -3.33 4.88
N LEU A 108 0.79 -3.53 6.16
CA LEU A 108 1.42 -4.57 6.96
C LEU A 108 1.02 -5.97 6.46
N TRP A 109 -0.24 -6.17 6.11
CA TRP A 109 -0.72 -7.42 5.52
C TRP A 109 -0.03 -7.74 4.19
N LEU A 110 0.12 -6.74 3.29
CA LEU A 110 0.85 -6.92 2.04
C LEU A 110 2.32 -7.31 2.27
N TRP A 111 2.96 -6.73 3.28
CA TRP A 111 4.35 -7.03 3.61
C TRP A 111 4.50 -8.38 4.33
N LEU A 112 3.72 -8.63 5.39
CA LEU A 112 3.85 -9.84 6.23
C LEU A 112 3.09 -11.05 5.66
N GLY A 113 1.88 -10.85 5.16
CA GLY A 113 1.01 -11.91 4.65
C GLY A 113 1.38 -12.36 3.24
N TYR A 114 1.54 -11.42 2.32
CA TYR A 114 1.89 -11.71 0.93
C TYR A 114 3.40 -11.67 0.65
N GLY A 115 4.24 -11.30 1.61
CA GLY A 115 5.69 -11.30 1.46
C GLY A 115 6.24 -10.25 0.50
N ILE A 116 5.46 -9.20 0.15
CA ILE A 116 5.87 -8.19 -0.82
C ILE A 116 7.05 -7.39 -0.25
N GLY A 117 8.16 -7.37 -1.00
CA GLY A 117 9.38 -6.65 -0.60
C GLY A 117 10.22 -7.39 0.44
N ARG A 118 10.08 -8.71 0.55
CA ARG A 118 10.96 -9.59 1.33
C ARG A 118 12.02 -10.23 0.43
N GLY A 119 13.18 -10.50 1.01
CA GLY A 119 14.29 -11.18 0.35
C GLY A 119 15.41 -10.24 -0.11
N PRO A 120 16.50 -10.79 -0.65
CA PRO A 120 17.65 -10.02 -1.13
C PRO A 120 17.24 -9.08 -2.28
N GLY A 121 17.83 -7.88 -2.36
CA GLY A 121 17.53 -6.90 -3.40
C GLY A 121 16.25 -6.09 -3.17
N ASN A 122 15.60 -6.19 -2.01
CA ASN A 122 14.39 -5.43 -1.68
C ASN A 122 14.64 -4.31 -0.66
N GLY A 123 15.79 -3.63 -0.75
CA GLY A 123 16.15 -2.50 0.11
C GLY A 123 15.14 -1.36 0.06
N TRP A 124 14.46 -1.17 -1.09
CA TRP A 124 13.40 -0.18 -1.28
C TRP A 124 12.27 -0.32 -0.24
N MET A 125 12.01 -1.52 0.26
CA MET A 125 10.97 -1.74 1.29
C MET A 125 11.38 -1.14 2.63
N HIS A 126 12.65 -1.24 3.03
CA HIS A 126 13.15 -0.62 4.27
C HIS A 126 13.09 0.90 4.17
N ALA A 127 13.47 1.47 3.01
CA ALA A 127 13.32 2.90 2.77
C ALA A 127 11.85 3.34 2.80
N LYS A 128 10.93 2.55 2.21
CA LYS A 128 9.49 2.79 2.30
C LYS A 128 9.00 2.77 3.75
N LEU A 129 9.42 1.81 4.56
CA LEU A 129 9.05 1.75 5.98
C LEU A 129 9.54 2.98 6.74
N ALA A 130 10.75 3.46 6.46
CA ALA A 130 11.25 4.71 7.03
C ALA A 130 10.35 5.90 6.66
N VAL A 131 9.93 6.02 5.38
CA VAL A 131 8.99 7.06 4.95
C VAL A 131 7.65 6.94 5.66
N VAL A 132 7.14 5.73 5.87
CA VAL A 132 5.89 5.49 6.62
C VAL A 132 6.03 5.94 8.07
N VAL A 133 7.15 5.64 8.72
CA VAL A 133 7.43 6.11 10.10
C VAL A 133 7.46 7.64 10.16
N LEU A 134 8.09 8.30 9.17
CA LEU A 134 8.09 9.76 9.06
C LEU A 134 6.67 10.32 8.87
N ALA A 135 5.83 9.68 8.05
CA ALA A 135 4.44 10.08 7.84
C ALA A 135 3.60 9.94 9.12
N ILE A 136 3.79 8.86 9.88
CA ILE A 136 3.18 8.67 11.21
C ILE A 136 3.65 9.76 12.18
N GLY A 137 4.95 10.04 12.21
CA GLY A 137 5.53 11.11 13.02
C GLY A 137 4.92 12.47 12.67
N TYR A 138 4.81 12.78 11.38
CA TYR A 138 4.16 14.00 10.89
C TYR A 138 2.70 14.10 11.32
N HIS A 139 1.93 13.00 11.21
CA HIS A 139 0.54 12.93 11.69
C HIS A 139 0.44 13.27 13.18
N HIS A 140 1.33 12.71 14.00
CA HIS A 140 1.38 13.00 15.44
C HIS A 140 1.79 14.46 15.75
N VAL A 141 2.71 15.02 14.96
CA VAL A 141 3.05 16.45 15.08
C VAL A 141 1.83 17.31 14.77
N CYS A 142 1.07 17.01 13.70
CA CYS A 142 -0.19 17.71 13.40
C CYS A 142 -1.18 17.65 14.57
N ALA A 143 -1.36 16.47 15.19
CA ALA A 143 -2.23 16.31 16.35
C ALA A 143 -1.79 17.17 17.55
N ARG A 144 -0.48 17.19 17.85
CA ARG A 144 0.10 18.04 18.91
C ARG A 144 -0.07 19.54 18.61
N MET A 145 0.12 19.94 17.35
CA MET A 145 -0.05 21.34 16.94
C MET A 145 -1.50 21.79 17.04
N LEU A 146 -2.45 20.94 16.63
CA LEU A 146 -3.87 21.23 16.86
C LEU A 146 -4.19 21.45 18.34
N GLY A 147 -3.60 20.63 19.23
CA GLY A 147 -3.72 20.85 20.68
C GLY A 147 -3.17 22.21 21.14
N LYS A 148 -2.05 22.67 20.56
CA LYS A 148 -1.50 24.00 20.85
C LYS A 148 -2.43 25.13 20.35
N PHE A 149 -2.97 25.02 19.14
CA PHE A 149 -3.94 25.98 18.62
C PHE A 149 -5.20 26.05 19.49
N THR A 150 -5.70 24.90 19.94
CA THR A 150 -6.88 24.83 20.83
C THR A 150 -6.66 25.56 22.14
N ARG A 151 -5.43 25.50 22.70
CA ARG A 151 -5.06 26.20 23.95
C ARG A 151 -4.58 27.64 23.75
N GLY A 152 -4.60 28.16 22.53
CA GLY A 152 -4.07 29.49 22.21
C GLY A 152 -2.54 29.62 22.34
N GLN A 153 -1.82 28.51 22.32
CA GLN A 153 -0.37 28.44 22.51
C GLN A 153 0.44 28.38 21.20
N ASN A 154 -0.18 28.77 20.09
CA ASN A 154 0.56 28.84 18.83
C ASN A 154 1.47 30.08 18.82
N THR A 155 2.77 29.86 18.67
CA THR A 155 3.80 30.91 18.51
C THR A 155 4.38 30.97 17.11
N ARG A 156 3.93 30.09 16.22
CA ARG A 156 4.45 29.97 14.85
C ARG A 156 3.67 30.85 13.89
N SER A 157 4.40 31.52 12.97
CA SER A 157 3.80 32.35 11.91
C SER A 157 3.10 31.50 10.84
N HIS A 158 2.22 32.14 10.09
CA HIS A 158 1.57 31.51 8.94
C HIS A 158 2.57 31.04 7.87
N VAL A 159 3.72 31.72 7.70
CA VAL A 159 4.80 31.35 6.77
C VAL A 159 5.40 29.99 7.16
N TYR A 160 5.64 29.76 8.47
CA TYR A 160 6.10 28.47 8.96
C TYR A 160 5.13 27.34 8.57
N TRP A 161 3.81 27.55 8.72
CA TRP A 161 2.79 26.56 8.38
C TRP A 161 2.69 26.29 6.87
N ARG A 162 2.99 27.27 6.02
CA ARG A 162 3.09 27.06 4.57
C ARG A 162 4.20 26.09 4.22
N TRP A 163 5.41 26.28 4.73
CA TRP A 163 6.53 25.36 4.52
C TRP A 163 6.25 23.99 5.13
N PHE A 164 5.66 23.95 6.33
CA PHE A 164 5.27 22.70 6.98
C PHE A 164 4.27 21.90 6.13
N ASN A 165 3.41 22.55 5.37
CA ASN A 165 2.43 21.93 4.47
C ASN A 165 3.08 21.17 3.29
N GLU A 166 4.30 21.48 2.91
CA GLU A 166 4.97 20.82 1.78
C GLU A 166 5.56 19.44 2.18
N ALA A 167 5.82 19.21 3.46
CA ALA A 167 6.43 17.97 3.94
C ALA A 167 5.66 16.70 3.56
N PRO A 168 4.33 16.60 3.70
CA PRO A 168 3.61 15.38 3.33
C PRO A 168 3.60 15.12 1.82
N VAL A 169 3.73 16.15 0.97
CA VAL A 169 3.86 15.99 -0.48
C VAL A 169 5.16 15.25 -0.79
N LEU A 170 6.28 15.68 -0.20
CA LEU A 170 7.57 15.02 -0.37
C LEU A 170 7.55 13.56 0.13
N LEU A 171 6.89 13.31 1.28
CA LEU A 171 6.74 11.95 1.80
C LEU A 171 5.92 11.06 0.86
N LEU A 172 4.84 11.58 0.27
CA LEU A 172 4.04 10.80 -0.67
C LEU A 172 4.81 10.51 -1.95
N VAL A 173 5.48 11.51 -2.52
CA VAL A 173 6.32 11.32 -3.71
C VAL A 173 7.40 10.27 -3.45
N ALA A 174 8.12 10.36 -2.33
CA ALA A 174 9.13 9.37 -1.95
C ALA A 174 8.53 7.96 -1.83
N ALA A 175 7.37 7.81 -1.17
CA ALA A 175 6.70 6.53 -1.02
C ALA A 175 6.30 5.92 -2.37
N VAL A 176 5.76 6.74 -3.28
CA VAL A 176 5.33 6.29 -4.63
C VAL A 176 6.54 5.90 -5.48
N VAL A 177 7.59 6.73 -5.51
CA VAL A 177 8.81 6.44 -6.27
C VAL A 177 9.44 5.12 -5.80
N LEU A 178 9.57 4.91 -4.49
CA LEU A 178 10.14 3.68 -3.94
C LEU A 178 9.33 2.42 -4.34
N VAL A 179 8.00 2.52 -4.40
CA VAL A 179 7.15 1.38 -4.75
C VAL A 179 7.12 1.10 -6.25
N VAL A 180 7.14 2.15 -7.08
CA VAL A 180 7.02 2.04 -8.54
C VAL A 180 8.37 1.74 -9.17
N VAL A 181 9.40 2.49 -8.82
CA VAL A 181 10.74 2.39 -9.43
C VAL A 181 11.55 1.26 -8.81
N LYS A 182 11.42 1.01 -7.50
CA LYS A 182 12.20 -0.02 -6.75
C LYS A 182 13.70 0.11 -7.03
N PRO A 183 14.34 1.24 -6.69
CA PRO A 183 15.67 1.58 -7.19
C PRO A 183 16.81 0.70 -6.64
N PHE A 184 16.57 -0.10 -5.60
CA PHE A 184 17.55 -1.03 -4.97
C PHE A 184 16.87 -2.14 -4.17
#